data_8593b304e41cbcb13c234a2373e15b24
#
_entry.id   8593b304e41cbcb13c234a2373e15b24
#
_cell.length_a   1.000
_cell.length_b   1.000
_cell.length_c   1.000
_cell.angle_alpha   90.00
_cell.angle_beta   90.00
_cell.angle_gamma   90.00
#
_symmetry.space_group_name_H-M   'P 1'
#
loop_
_entity.id
_entity.type
_entity.pdbx_description
1 polymer ?
#
loop_
_entity_poly.entity_id
_entity_poly.type
_entity_poly.pdbx_seq_one_letter_code
_entity_poly.pdbx_strand_id
1 'polypeptide(L)'
;MTALMKIQSFIQAYVKAIASILDVDVTIVDNELVRVAGTGIYADEIGETVTHANFFHHILVSGESGSIMDSMDLNCKGCEKRTTCRELANVAYPIFKEGAVVGIISIIAFSEGERKNLLENRGQMEEFLKYMSVLLESKLYTDEAKERLEQQL
;
A
#
# COMPACT_ATOMS: atom_id res chain seq x y z
N MET A 1 4.12 -0.26 18.36
CA MET A 1 3.08 -0.25 17.31
C MET A 1 3.38 0.91 16.35
N THR A 2 3.43 0.64 15.05
CA THR A 2 3.70 1.66 14.04
C THR A 2 2.57 2.69 13.96
N ALA A 3 2.87 3.86 13.39
CA ALA A 3 1.89 4.94 13.25
C ALA A 3 0.65 4.50 12.46
N LEU A 4 0.85 3.76 11.37
CA LEU A 4 -0.26 3.26 10.56
C LEU A 4 -1.09 2.21 11.31
N MET A 5 -0.46 1.32 12.05
CA MET A 5 -1.18 0.29 12.79
C MET A 5 -2.05 0.88 13.91
N LYS A 6 -1.66 2.01 14.49
CA LYS A 6 -2.46 2.72 15.50
C LYS A 6 -3.82 3.16 14.98
N ILE A 7 -3.94 3.41 13.68
CA ILE A 7 -5.20 3.86 13.06
C ILE A 7 -5.74 2.79 12.10
N GLN A 8 -5.47 1.53 12.38
CA GLN A 8 -5.80 0.39 11.51
C GLN A 8 -7.28 0.37 11.09
N SER A 9 -8.21 0.60 12.01
CA SER A 9 -9.64 0.57 11.67
C SER A 9 -10.03 1.63 10.65
N PHE A 10 -9.47 2.83 10.78
CA PHE A 10 -9.66 3.90 9.80
C PHE A 10 -9.07 3.50 8.45
N ILE A 11 -7.85 2.96 8.45
CA ILE A 11 -7.15 2.59 7.22
C ILE A 11 -7.88 1.46 6.50
N GLN A 12 -8.44 0.50 7.22
CA GLN A 12 -9.21 -0.58 6.60
C GLN A 12 -10.47 -0.05 5.91
N ALA A 13 -11.20 0.86 6.53
CA ALA A 13 -12.36 1.51 5.91
C ALA A 13 -11.94 2.33 4.68
N TYR A 14 -10.79 2.99 4.78
CA TYR A 14 -10.22 3.80 3.71
C TYR A 14 -9.89 2.96 2.46
N VAL A 15 -9.21 1.82 2.64
CA VAL A 15 -8.87 0.96 1.49
C VAL A 15 -10.11 0.29 0.90
N LYS A 16 -11.12 -0.04 1.71
CA LYS A 16 -12.39 -0.58 1.21
C LYS A 16 -13.08 0.44 0.30
N ALA A 17 -13.09 1.71 0.68
CA ALA A 17 -13.68 2.78 -0.13
C ALA A 17 -12.96 2.92 -1.47
N ILE A 18 -11.63 2.93 -1.45
CA ILE A 18 -10.81 3.03 -2.67
C ILE A 18 -11.08 1.83 -3.59
N ALA A 19 -11.04 0.63 -3.05
CA ALA A 19 -11.27 -0.59 -3.83
C ALA A 19 -12.64 -0.61 -4.49
N SER A 20 -13.65 -0.12 -3.78
CA SER A 20 -15.02 -0.03 -4.29
C SER A 20 -15.14 0.96 -5.46
N ILE A 21 -14.42 2.09 -5.39
CA ILE A 21 -14.44 3.11 -6.45
C ILE A 21 -13.67 2.65 -7.68
N LEU A 22 -12.49 2.07 -7.50
CA LEU A 22 -11.59 1.70 -8.60
C LEU A 22 -11.85 0.29 -9.16
N ASP A 23 -12.66 -0.52 -8.47
CA ASP A 23 -12.94 -1.91 -8.82
C ASP A 23 -11.65 -2.74 -8.95
N VAL A 24 -10.74 -2.55 -8.00
CA VAL A 24 -9.48 -3.29 -7.88
C VAL A 24 -9.21 -3.54 -6.39
N ASP A 25 -8.27 -4.41 -6.09
CA ASP A 25 -7.87 -4.63 -4.71
C ASP A 25 -6.80 -3.64 -4.26
N VAL A 26 -6.83 -3.29 -2.98
CA VAL A 26 -5.95 -2.31 -2.37
C VAL A 26 -5.37 -2.88 -1.09
N THR A 27 -4.11 -2.60 -0.82
CA THR A 27 -3.49 -2.96 0.45
C THR A 27 -2.60 -1.82 0.95
N ILE A 28 -2.40 -1.77 2.26
CA ILE A 28 -1.43 -0.88 2.88
C ILE A 28 -0.56 -1.73 3.80
N VAL A 29 0.75 -1.55 3.67
CA VAL A 29 1.74 -2.14 4.59
C VAL A 29 2.47 -1.00 5.30
N ASP A 30 2.95 -1.26 6.52
CA ASP A 30 3.74 -0.28 7.24
C ASP A 30 5.25 -0.41 6.93
N ASN A 31 6.08 0.39 7.60
CA ASN A 31 7.52 0.38 7.36
C ASN A 31 8.24 -0.84 7.95
N GLU A 32 7.54 -1.70 8.67
CA GLU A 32 8.02 -3.00 9.12
C GLU A 32 7.53 -4.13 8.22
N LEU A 33 6.90 -3.79 7.09
CA LEU A 33 6.30 -4.71 6.13
C LEU A 33 5.17 -5.56 6.73
N VAL A 34 4.52 -5.05 7.77
CA VAL A 34 3.32 -5.66 8.32
C VAL A 34 2.11 -5.12 7.57
N ARG A 35 1.20 -6.01 7.16
CA ARG A 35 -0.01 -5.60 6.45
C ARG A 35 -0.98 -4.95 7.44
N VAL A 36 -1.26 -3.68 7.20
CA VAL A 36 -2.16 -2.88 8.05
C VAL A 36 -3.60 -3.02 7.58
N ALA A 37 -3.80 -3.09 6.26
CA ALA A 37 -5.13 -3.16 5.68
C ALA A 37 -5.07 -3.86 4.33
N GLY A 38 -6.20 -4.40 3.91
CA GLY A 38 -6.30 -5.06 2.61
C GLY A 38 -7.72 -5.42 2.26
N THR A 39 -7.97 -5.56 0.96
CA THR A 39 -9.22 -6.04 0.40
C THR A 39 -8.99 -7.36 -0.32
N GLY A 40 -10.09 -8.05 -0.70
CA GLY A 40 -9.99 -9.35 -1.33
C GLY A 40 -9.27 -10.35 -0.43
N ILE A 41 -8.34 -11.10 -0.99
CA ILE A 41 -7.58 -12.10 -0.24
C ILE A 41 -6.72 -11.49 0.87
N TYR A 42 -6.35 -10.23 0.75
CA TYR A 42 -5.53 -9.56 1.76
C TYR A 42 -6.30 -9.13 3.00
N ALA A 43 -7.64 -9.16 2.96
CA ALA A 43 -8.45 -8.90 4.14
C ALA A 43 -8.20 -9.94 5.24
N ASP A 44 -7.78 -11.15 4.87
CA ASP A 44 -7.48 -12.24 5.80
C ASP A 44 -6.03 -12.26 6.28
N GLU A 45 -5.20 -11.35 5.76
CA GLU A 45 -3.76 -11.30 6.04
C GLU A 45 -3.34 -10.07 6.85
N ILE A 46 -4.30 -9.35 7.43
CA ILE A 46 -4.02 -8.16 8.25
C ILE A 46 -3.26 -8.59 9.50
N GLY A 47 -2.18 -7.87 9.80
CA GLY A 47 -1.29 -8.17 10.93
C GLY A 47 -0.14 -9.12 10.60
N GLU A 48 -0.15 -9.72 9.41
CA GLU A 48 0.91 -10.61 8.98
C GLU A 48 2.05 -9.84 8.31
N THR A 49 3.28 -10.31 8.49
CA THR A 49 4.45 -9.76 7.82
C THR A 49 4.45 -10.21 6.36
N VAL A 50 4.63 -9.27 5.45
CA VAL A 50 4.75 -9.56 4.03
C VAL A 50 6.13 -10.16 3.78
N THR A 51 6.18 -11.36 3.22
CA THR A 51 7.41 -12.05 2.85
C THR A 51 7.68 -11.87 1.35
N HIS A 52 8.96 -12.06 0.93
CA HIS A 52 9.37 -11.91 -0.47
C HIS A 52 8.95 -10.54 -1.04
N ALA A 53 9.23 -9.47 -0.25
CA ALA A 53 8.73 -8.13 -0.50
C ALA A 53 9.80 -7.20 -1.10
N ASN A 54 10.59 -7.69 -2.08
CA ASN A 54 11.66 -6.90 -2.71
C ASN A 54 11.16 -5.57 -3.27
N PHE A 55 10.01 -5.58 -3.90
CA PHE A 55 9.39 -4.39 -4.46
C PHE A 55 9.05 -3.36 -3.38
N PHE A 56 8.39 -3.79 -2.31
CA PHE A 56 8.04 -2.90 -1.20
C PHE A 56 9.28 -2.38 -0.47
N HIS A 57 10.26 -3.25 -0.27
CA HIS A 57 11.52 -2.83 0.36
C HIS A 57 12.20 -1.73 -0.45
N HIS A 58 12.23 -1.86 -1.78
CA HIS A 58 12.78 -0.83 -2.65
C HIS A 58 12.06 0.52 -2.49
N ILE A 59 10.73 0.51 -2.40
CA ILE A 59 9.93 1.73 -2.20
C ILE A 59 10.21 2.34 -0.83
N LEU A 60 10.30 1.53 0.22
CA LEU A 60 10.61 2.02 1.57
C LEU A 60 11.96 2.72 1.62
N VAL A 61 12.95 2.20 0.92
CA VAL A 61 14.31 2.76 0.90
C VAL A 61 14.41 3.98 0.00
N SER A 62 13.83 3.93 -1.20
CA SER A 62 13.93 5.01 -2.20
C SER A 62 12.98 6.17 -1.94
N GLY A 63 11.84 5.92 -1.33
CA GLY A 63 10.79 6.93 -1.18
C GLY A 63 10.10 7.28 -2.50
N GLU A 64 10.27 6.46 -3.53
CA GLU A 64 9.69 6.68 -4.85
C GLU A 64 8.58 5.67 -5.12
N SER A 65 7.58 6.08 -5.91
CA SER A 65 6.54 5.18 -6.38
C SER A 65 7.11 4.15 -7.35
N GLY A 66 6.38 3.07 -7.56
CA GLY A 66 6.80 2.03 -8.50
C GLY A 66 5.63 1.21 -8.98
N SER A 67 5.90 0.38 -9.98
CA SER A 67 4.90 -0.54 -10.51
C SER A 67 5.55 -1.83 -11.00
N ILE A 68 4.81 -2.92 -10.86
CA ILE A 68 5.13 -4.23 -11.46
C ILE A 68 3.96 -4.56 -12.36
N MET A 69 4.21 -4.76 -13.66
CA MET A 69 3.16 -5.06 -14.63
C MET A 69 3.16 -6.52 -15.07
N ASP A 70 4.23 -7.26 -14.79
CA ASP A 70 4.34 -8.69 -15.05
C ASP A 70 5.46 -9.31 -14.21
N SER A 71 5.56 -10.65 -14.23
CA SER A 71 6.55 -11.39 -13.45
C SER A 71 7.99 -11.28 -14.00
N MET A 72 8.16 -10.62 -15.13
CA MET A 72 9.49 -10.38 -15.71
C MET A 72 10.15 -9.11 -15.16
N ASP A 73 9.45 -8.37 -14.31
CA ASP A 73 9.98 -7.17 -13.66
C ASP A 73 11.23 -7.50 -12.82
N LEU A 74 12.17 -6.56 -12.76
CA LEU A 74 13.42 -6.72 -12.00
C LEU A 74 13.18 -6.99 -10.51
N ASN A 75 12.11 -6.42 -9.94
CA ASN A 75 11.75 -6.64 -8.54
C ASN A 75 11.24 -8.05 -8.27
N CYS A 76 10.79 -8.76 -9.32
CA CYS A 76 10.35 -10.15 -9.24
C CYS A 76 11.49 -11.13 -9.55
N LYS A 77 12.56 -10.66 -10.19
CA LYS A 77 13.73 -11.49 -10.52
C LYS A 77 14.43 -11.88 -9.23
N GLY A 78 14.57 -13.15 -8.97
CA GLY A 78 15.13 -13.66 -7.73
C GLY A 78 14.13 -13.82 -6.59
N CYS A 79 12.89 -13.44 -6.78
CA CYS A 79 11.81 -13.71 -5.83
C CYS A 79 11.44 -15.20 -5.91
N GLU A 80 11.42 -15.88 -4.77
CA GLU A 80 11.08 -17.31 -4.71
C GLU A 80 9.65 -17.60 -5.16
N LYS A 81 8.76 -16.62 -5.02
CA LYS A 81 7.34 -16.74 -5.41
C LYS A 81 7.04 -16.24 -6.81
N ARG A 82 8.07 -15.96 -7.63
CA ARG A 82 7.90 -15.38 -8.97
C ARG A 82 6.88 -16.12 -9.85
N THR A 83 6.90 -17.46 -9.81
CA THR A 83 6.01 -18.29 -10.63
C THR A 83 4.71 -18.67 -9.93
N THR A 84 4.61 -18.46 -8.61
CA THR A 84 3.45 -18.82 -7.80
C THR A 84 2.77 -17.63 -7.18
N CYS A 85 3.26 -16.41 -7.42
CA CYS A 85 2.68 -15.19 -6.90
C CYS A 85 1.30 -14.97 -7.49
N ARG A 86 0.32 -14.67 -6.63
CA ARG A 86 -1.06 -14.41 -7.04
C ARG A 86 -1.22 -13.02 -7.67
N GLU A 87 -0.30 -12.11 -7.37
CA GLU A 87 -0.36 -10.75 -7.91
C GLU A 87 0.17 -10.73 -9.34
N LEU A 88 -0.68 -10.26 -10.25
CA LEU A 88 -0.31 -10.14 -11.67
C LEU A 88 0.26 -8.76 -11.99
N ALA A 89 -0.13 -7.74 -11.23
CA ALA A 89 0.38 -6.38 -11.36
C ALA A 89 0.20 -5.64 -10.04
N ASN A 90 1.00 -4.60 -9.85
CA ASN A 90 1.02 -3.81 -8.62
C ASN A 90 1.47 -2.40 -8.95
N VAL A 91 0.70 -1.41 -8.51
CA VAL A 91 1.08 0.00 -8.58
C VAL A 91 1.11 0.51 -7.13
N ALA A 92 2.24 1.05 -6.70
CA ALA A 92 2.44 1.38 -5.30
C ALA A 92 3.02 2.78 -5.12
N TYR A 93 2.67 3.40 -4.01
CA TYR A 93 3.12 4.74 -3.65
C TYR A 93 3.49 4.80 -2.16
N PRO A 94 4.61 5.45 -1.80
CA PRO A 94 4.99 5.57 -0.39
C PRO A 94 4.05 6.50 0.38
N ILE A 95 3.89 6.20 1.66
CA ILE A 95 3.16 7.04 2.62
C ILE A 95 4.20 7.68 3.52
N PHE A 96 4.15 9.01 3.65
CA PHE A 96 5.12 9.77 4.41
C PHE A 96 4.53 10.27 5.74
N LYS A 97 5.42 10.45 6.70
CA LYS A 97 5.16 11.20 7.93
C LYS A 97 6.41 11.98 8.27
N GLU A 98 6.29 13.31 8.27
CA GLU A 98 7.42 14.20 8.57
C GLU A 98 8.66 13.91 7.72
N GLY A 99 8.46 13.64 6.43
CA GLY A 99 9.52 13.39 5.47
C GLY A 99 10.08 11.97 5.46
N ALA A 100 9.65 11.11 6.38
CA ALA A 100 10.07 9.70 6.41
C ALA A 100 8.97 8.79 5.83
N VAL A 101 9.38 7.74 5.14
CA VAL A 101 8.44 6.74 4.62
C VAL A 101 7.97 5.87 5.78
N VAL A 102 6.67 5.85 6.05
CA VAL A 102 6.07 5.06 7.14
C VAL A 102 5.25 3.88 6.63
N GLY A 103 5.08 3.78 5.33
CA GLY A 103 4.34 2.67 4.74
C GLY A 103 4.17 2.84 3.24
N ILE A 104 3.36 1.95 2.67
CA ILE A 104 3.11 1.89 1.23
C ILE A 104 1.62 1.61 1.02
N ILE A 105 1.01 2.37 0.11
CA ILE A 105 -0.32 2.06 -0.42
C ILE A 105 -0.17 1.46 -1.81
N SER A 106 -0.89 0.39 -2.09
CA SER A 106 -0.70 -0.40 -3.30
C SER A 106 -2.04 -0.83 -3.88
N ILE A 107 -2.18 -0.67 -5.20
CA ILE A 107 -3.29 -1.20 -5.98
C ILE A 107 -2.79 -2.46 -6.67
N ILE A 108 -3.56 -3.56 -6.58
CA ILE A 108 -3.12 -4.87 -6.99
C ILE A 108 -4.12 -5.50 -7.95
N ALA A 109 -3.61 -6.15 -8.99
CA ALA A 109 -4.40 -6.95 -9.92
C ALA A 109 -4.19 -8.44 -9.65
N PHE A 110 -5.29 -9.18 -9.50
CA PHE A 110 -5.27 -10.63 -9.34
C PHE A 110 -5.83 -11.37 -10.55
N SER A 111 -6.33 -10.63 -11.55
CA SER A 111 -6.83 -11.19 -12.81
C SER A 111 -6.23 -10.45 -13.99
N GLU A 112 -6.27 -11.07 -15.16
CA GLU A 112 -5.77 -10.43 -16.38
C GLU A 112 -6.60 -9.19 -16.77
N GLY A 113 -7.90 -9.19 -16.47
CA GLY A 113 -8.76 -8.02 -16.69
C GLY A 113 -8.35 -6.85 -15.82
N GLU A 114 -8.09 -7.10 -14.55
CA GLU A 114 -7.59 -6.08 -13.62
C GLU A 114 -6.20 -5.60 -14.02
N ARG A 115 -5.31 -6.52 -14.43
CA ARG A 115 -3.96 -6.19 -14.89
C ARG A 115 -4.01 -5.26 -16.10
N LYS A 116 -4.87 -5.57 -17.08
CA LYS A 116 -5.07 -4.74 -18.27
C LYS A 116 -5.54 -3.34 -17.89
N ASN A 117 -6.48 -3.24 -16.95
CA ASN A 117 -6.98 -1.96 -16.45
C ASN A 117 -5.85 -1.13 -15.81
N LEU A 118 -5.03 -1.74 -14.97
CA LEU A 118 -3.89 -1.06 -14.35
C LEU A 118 -2.86 -0.62 -15.39
N LEU A 119 -2.58 -1.47 -16.38
CA LEU A 119 -1.62 -1.15 -17.44
C LEU A 119 -2.08 0.04 -18.28
N GLU A 120 -3.35 0.07 -18.67
CA GLU A 120 -3.93 1.13 -19.49
C GLU A 120 -4.06 2.47 -18.73
N ASN A 121 -4.23 2.41 -17.40
CA ASN A 121 -4.49 3.59 -16.56
C ASN A 121 -3.36 3.85 -15.55
N ARG A 122 -2.17 3.33 -15.78
CA ARG A 122 -1.07 3.38 -14.82
C ARG A 122 -0.76 4.79 -14.30
N GLY A 123 -0.65 5.76 -15.22
CA GLY A 123 -0.35 7.14 -14.84
C GLY A 123 -1.42 7.76 -13.94
N GLN A 124 -2.69 7.51 -14.27
CA GLN A 124 -3.83 7.98 -13.47
C GLN A 124 -3.86 7.29 -12.11
N MET A 125 -3.54 6.00 -12.06
CA MET A 125 -3.50 5.23 -10.81
C MET A 125 -2.39 5.74 -9.89
N GLU A 126 -1.20 6.00 -10.43
CA GLU A 126 -0.09 6.58 -9.67
C GLU A 126 -0.45 7.94 -9.10
N GLU A 127 -1.04 8.80 -9.89
CA GLU A 127 -1.46 10.14 -9.45
C GLU A 127 -2.54 10.06 -8.37
N PHE A 128 -3.51 9.15 -8.55
CA PHE A 128 -4.55 8.90 -7.54
C PHE A 128 -3.92 8.46 -6.23
N LEU A 129 -2.99 7.51 -6.26
CA LEU A 129 -2.30 7.02 -5.05
C LEU A 129 -1.49 8.12 -4.37
N LYS A 130 -0.90 9.02 -5.15
CA LYS A 130 -0.20 10.18 -4.60
C LYS A 130 -1.13 11.02 -3.73
N TYR A 131 -2.32 11.36 -4.22
CA TYR A 131 -3.29 12.13 -3.45
C TYR A 131 -3.81 11.36 -2.24
N MET A 132 -4.04 10.06 -2.38
CA MET A 132 -4.46 9.23 -1.27
C MET A 132 -3.38 9.15 -0.18
N SER A 133 -2.11 9.08 -0.58
CA SER A 133 -0.99 9.12 0.35
C SER A 133 -0.94 10.45 1.12
N VAL A 134 -1.15 11.58 0.44
CA VAL A 134 -1.18 12.90 1.07
C VAL A 134 -2.32 12.99 2.10
N LEU A 135 -3.49 12.45 1.78
CA LEU A 135 -4.61 12.43 2.72
C LEU A 135 -4.29 11.57 3.96
N LEU A 136 -3.63 10.44 3.77
CA LEU A 136 -3.21 9.60 4.91
C LEU A 136 -2.17 10.30 5.77
N GLU A 137 -1.23 10.99 5.19
CA GLU A 137 -0.25 11.80 5.92
C GLU A 137 -0.94 12.85 6.79
N SER A 138 -1.93 13.54 6.22
CA SER A 138 -2.75 14.52 6.94
C SER A 138 -3.48 13.87 8.12
N LYS A 139 -4.04 12.68 7.91
CA LYS A 139 -4.73 11.93 8.97
C LYS A 139 -3.77 11.54 10.10
N LEU A 140 -2.57 11.07 9.76
CA LEU A 140 -1.54 10.73 10.76
C LEU A 140 -1.15 11.93 11.59
N TYR A 141 -0.97 13.08 10.95
CA TYR A 141 -0.64 14.33 11.62
C TYR A 141 -1.74 14.76 12.59
N THR A 142 -2.99 14.71 12.14
CA THR A 142 -4.16 15.10 12.94
C THR A 142 -4.32 14.20 14.16
N ASP A 143 -4.18 12.89 14.01
CA ASP A 143 -4.30 11.94 15.11
C ASP A 143 -3.19 12.11 16.14
N GLU A 144 -1.97 12.36 15.70
CA GLU A 144 -0.85 12.62 16.61
C GLU A 144 -1.04 13.92 17.40
N ALA A 145 -1.51 14.98 16.75
CA ALA A 145 -1.84 16.24 17.42
C ALA A 145 -2.94 16.07 18.47
N LYS A 146 -3.97 15.27 18.13
CA LYS A 146 -5.07 14.96 19.05
C LYS A 146 -4.56 14.19 20.27
N GLU A 147 -3.71 13.17 20.08
CA GLU A 147 -3.10 12.41 21.17
C GLU A 147 -2.32 13.34 22.12
N ARG A 148 -1.52 14.26 21.56
CA ARG A 148 -0.75 15.22 22.36
C ARG A 148 -1.63 16.11 23.20
N LEU A 149 -2.75 16.60 22.66
CA LEU A 149 -3.71 17.40 23.39
C LEU A 149 -4.37 16.61 24.52
N GLU A 150 -4.75 15.38 24.28
CA GLU A 150 -5.35 14.50 25.29
C GLU A 150 -4.38 14.21 26.44
N GLN A 151 -3.09 14.08 26.15
CA GLN A 151 -2.05 13.85 27.17
C GLN A 151 -1.80 15.09 28.05
N GLN A 152 -2.15 16.28 27.59
CA GLN A 152 -1.98 17.52 28.34
C GLN A 152 -3.15 17.80 29.31
N LEU A 153 -4.22 17.07 29.19
CA LEU A 153 -5.39 17.20 30.07
C LEU A 153 -5.24 16.33 31.30
#